data_5bfbf0a7cfa8aaa2b45ded417d1e04fc
#
_entry.id   5bfbf0a7cfa8aaa2b45ded417d1e04fc
#
_cell.length_a   1.000
_cell.length_b   1.000
_cell.length_c   1.000
_cell.angle_alpha   90.00
_cell.angle_beta   90.00
_cell.angle_gamma   90.00
#
_symmetry.space_group_name_H-M   'P 1'
#
loop_
_entity.id
_entity.type
_entity.pdbx_description
1 polymer ?
#
loop_
_entity_poly.entity_id
_entity_poly.type
_entity_poly.pdbx_seq_one_letter_code
_entity_poly.pdbx_strand_id
1 'polypeptide(L)'
;MLADRALVILHEWVQSDSLRRHCYAVADAMRYFATMQAADPDLWEAVGLLHDLDYERHPNQEQSATEGHPFVGVAWLREEGWNEEVCRAILSHADYSGVPRTIPLERTLYAVDELSGFVTAVARVRPSKSICEVDVAAVKKKMKDKAFARAVHREDILRGADEIGLPLEELIAGVITALQGDADRLGLAGT
;
A
#
# COMPACT_ATOMS: atom_id res chain seq x y z
N MET A 1 3.66 14.15 -14.55
CA MET A 1 2.73 13.91 -13.41
C MET A 1 3.56 13.54 -12.17
N LEU A 2 2.99 13.67 -10.97
CA LEU A 2 3.68 13.29 -9.73
C LEU A 2 3.96 11.79 -9.69
N ALA A 3 3.00 10.97 -10.11
CA ALA A 3 3.15 9.52 -10.19
C ALA A 3 4.28 9.08 -11.12
N ASP A 4 4.48 9.74 -12.28
CA ASP A 4 5.60 9.41 -13.17
C ASP A 4 6.95 9.68 -12.49
N ARG A 5 7.07 10.81 -11.78
CA ARG A 5 8.28 11.14 -11.00
C ARG A 5 8.49 10.11 -9.88
N ALA A 6 7.44 9.76 -9.17
CA ALA A 6 7.48 8.77 -8.09
C ALA A 6 7.93 7.38 -8.62
N LEU A 7 7.44 6.98 -9.78
CA LEU A 7 7.82 5.69 -10.41
C LEU A 7 9.31 5.63 -10.75
N VAL A 8 9.88 6.71 -11.29
CA VAL A 8 11.32 6.80 -11.55
C VAL A 8 12.12 6.63 -10.26
N ILE A 9 11.73 7.36 -9.20
CA ILE A 9 12.39 7.31 -7.89
C ILE A 9 12.28 5.90 -7.28
N LEU A 10 11.11 5.28 -7.34
CA LEU A 10 10.92 3.90 -6.86
C LEU A 10 11.91 2.94 -7.54
N HIS A 11 12.10 3.05 -8.86
CA HIS A 11 13.03 2.19 -9.59
C HIS A 11 14.50 2.44 -9.27
N GLU A 12 14.86 3.67 -8.89
CA GLU A 12 16.20 4.01 -8.46
C GLU A 12 16.51 3.47 -7.06
N TRP A 13 15.54 3.53 -6.16
CA TRP A 13 15.72 3.17 -4.76
C TRP A 13 15.52 1.68 -4.49
N VAL A 14 14.52 1.07 -5.08
CA VAL A 14 14.10 -0.31 -4.81
C VAL A 14 14.57 -1.22 -5.93
N GLN A 15 15.28 -2.30 -5.61
CA GLN A 15 15.75 -3.31 -6.55
C GLN A 15 14.91 -4.58 -6.53
N SER A 16 14.29 -4.88 -5.39
CA SER A 16 13.42 -6.05 -5.20
C SER A 16 12.15 -5.95 -6.04
N ASP A 17 11.97 -6.89 -6.99
CA ASP A 17 10.72 -7.01 -7.77
C ASP A 17 9.50 -7.21 -6.87
N SER A 18 9.66 -7.91 -5.75
CA SER A 18 8.58 -8.14 -4.80
C SER A 18 8.11 -6.84 -4.15
N LEU A 19 9.05 -6.00 -3.70
CA LEU A 19 8.73 -4.71 -3.08
C LEU A 19 8.18 -3.73 -4.12
N ARG A 20 8.75 -3.68 -5.33
CA ARG A 20 8.18 -2.87 -6.42
C ARG A 20 6.73 -3.22 -6.71
N ARG A 21 6.40 -4.53 -6.80
CA ARG A 21 5.03 -4.98 -7.01
C ARG A 21 4.10 -4.65 -5.86
N HIS A 22 4.61 -4.65 -4.63
CA HIS A 22 3.84 -4.18 -3.48
C HIS A 22 3.53 -2.68 -3.63
N CYS A 23 4.52 -1.85 -3.90
CA CYS A 23 4.33 -0.41 -4.12
C CYS A 23 3.36 -0.12 -5.28
N TYR A 24 3.39 -0.90 -6.38
CA TYR A 24 2.41 -0.78 -7.46
C TYR A 24 1.01 -1.13 -6.99
N ALA A 25 0.84 -2.23 -6.25
CA ALA A 25 -0.47 -2.64 -5.74
C ALA A 25 -1.08 -1.59 -4.80
N VAL A 26 -0.26 -1.02 -3.91
CA VAL A 26 -0.68 0.08 -3.03
C VAL A 26 -1.02 1.34 -3.84
N ALA A 27 -0.21 1.68 -4.85
CA ALA A 27 -0.45 2.83 -5.72
C ALA A 27 -1.76 2.70 -6.51
N ASP A 28 -2.03 1.52 -7.07
CA ASP A 28 -3.29 1.24 -7.78
C ASP A 28 -4.50 1.38 -6.86
N ALA A 29 -4.41 0.85 -5.63
CA ALA A 29 -5.44 1.01 -4.62
C ALA A 29 -5.64 2.48 -4.23
N MET A 30 -4.55 3.21 -3.99
CA MET A 30 -4.59 4.64 -3.67
C MET A 30 -5.26 5.45 -4.78
N ARG A 31 -4.90 5.23 -6.04
CA ARG A 31 -5.51 5.87 -7.20
C ARG A 31 -7.01 5.57 -7.30
N TYR A 32 -7.40 4.31 -7.07
CA TYR A 32 -8.81 3.90 -7.08
C TYR A 32 -9.61 4.65 -6.01
N PHE A 33 -9.15 4.64 -4.77
CA PHE A 33 -9.85 5.30 -3.67
C PHE A 33 -9.81 6.83 -3.77
N ALA A 34 -8.76 7.43 -4.35
CA ALA A 34 -8.74 8.85 -4.68
C ALA A 34 -9.90 9.23 -5.62
N THR A 35 -10.10 8.44 -6.68
CA THR A 35 -11.22 8.65 -7.62
C THR A 35 -12.58 8.54 -6.93
N MET A 36 -12.75 7.54 -6.06
CA MET A 36 -13.98 7.35 -5.28
C MET A 36 -14.27 8.50 -4.32
N GLN A 37 -13.23 9.15 -3.79
CA GLN A 37 -13.34 10.26 -2.84
C GLN A 37 -13.26 11.65 -3.51
N ALA A 38 -13.26 11.73 -4.84
CA ALA A 38 -13.08 12.96 -5.63
C ALA A 38 -11.80 13.73 -5.23
N ALA A 39 -10.73 13.01 -4.85
CA ALA A 39 -9.40 13.53 -4.57
C ALA A 39 -8.50 13.45 -5.81
N ASP A 40 -7.26 13.94 -5.70
CA ASP A 40 -6.28 13.90 -6.79
C ASP A 40 -5.66 12.49 -6.94
N PRO A 41 -6.00 11.73 -8.01
CA PRO A 41 -5.47 10.38 -8.20
C PRO A 41 -3.96 10.35 -8.47
N ASP A 42 -3.39 11.38 -9.11
CA ASP A 42 -1.95 11.46 -9.42
C ASP A 42 -1.12 11.64 -8.14
N LEU A 43 -1.62 12.48 -7.22
CA LEU A 43 -0.99 12.64 -5.91
C LEU A 43 -1.05 11.35 -5.07
N TRP A 44 -2.23 10.72 -5.01
CA TRP A 44 -2.43 9.54 -4.19
C TRP A 44 -1.65 8.33 -4.72
N GLU A 45 -1.59 8.16 -6.05
CA GLU A 45 -0.77 7.15 -6.70
C GLU A 45 0.72 7.35 -6.37
N ALA A 46 1.21 8.61 -6.44
CA ALA A 46 2.59 8.92 -6.08
C ALA A 46 2.92 8.55 -4.62
N VAL A 47 2.01 8.80 -3.68
CA VAL A 47 2.17 8.40 -2.27
C VAL A 47 2.27 6.88 -2.15
N GLY A 48 1.39 6.13 -2.82
CA GLY A 48 1.44 4.67 -2.82
C GLY A 48 2.73 4.10 -3.41
N LEU A 49 3.29 4.74 -4.47
CA LEU A 49 4.57 4.33 -5.04
C LEU A 49 5.75 4.57 -4.10
N LEU A 50 5.69 5.59 -3.25
CA LEU A 50 6.81 6.06 -2.44
C LEU A 50 6.77 5.62 -0.96
N HIS A 51 5.66 5.04 -0.49
CA HIS A 51 5.48 4.79 0.95
C HIS A 51 6.58 3.91 1.55
N ASP A 52 7.05 2.91 0.79
CA ASP A 52 8.09 1.94 1.18
C ASP A 52 9.45 2.20 0.51
N LEU A 53 9.69 3.44 0.04
CA LEU A 53 10.87 3.81 -0.75
C LEU A 53 12.19 3.34 -0.17
N ASP A 54 12.35 3.48 1.14
CA ASP A 54 13.59 3.20 1.86
C ASP A 54 13.60 1.84 2.58
N TYR A 55 12.48 1.09 2.53
CA TYR A 55 12.31 -0.15 3.29
C TYR A 55 13.41 -1.19 3.01
N GLU A 56 13.82 -1.35 1.74
CA GLU A 56 14.86 -2.31 1.36
C GLU A 56 16.25 -1.89 1.84
N ARG A 57 16.58 -0.60 1.77
CA ARG A 57 17.91 -0.06 2.10
C ARG A 57 18.09 0.25 3.57
N HIS A 58 17.00 0.66 4.22
CA HIS A 58 17.00 1.16 5.60
C HIS A 58 15.87 0.53 6.42
N PRO A 59 15.83 -0.82 6.54
CA PRO A 59 14.78 -1.48 7.31
C PRO A 59 14.79 -1.00 8.77
N ASN A 60 13.61 -0.97 9.39
CA ASN A 60 13.44 -0.51 10.77
C ASN A 60 12.77 -1.61 11.62
N GLN A 61 13.49 -2.71 11.83
CA GLN A 61 12.98 -3.86 12.57
C GLN A 61 12.71 -3.56 14.05
N GLU A 62 13.42 -2.59 14.63
CA GLU A 62 13.26 -2.17 16.03
C GLU A 62 12.17 -1.11 16.21
N GLN A 63 11.54 -0.70 15.12
CA GLN A 63 10.50 0.35 15.11
C GLN A 63 10.97 1.65 15.80
N SER A 64 12.21 2.07 15.51
CA SER A 64 12.73 3.36 15.96
C SER A 64 11.82 4.49 15.46
N ALA A 65 11.55 5.46 16.31
CA ALA A 65 10.72 6.62 15.97
C ALA A 65 11.47 7.72 15.19
N THR A 66 12.74 7.50 14.85
CA THR A 66 13.60 8.53 14.25
C THR A 66 14.57 8.00 13.20
N GLU A 67 14.74 6.69 13.06
CA GLU A 67 15.76 6.09 12.20
C GLU A 67 15.18 4.98 11.33
N GLY A 68 15.79 4.74 10.17
CA GLY A 68 15.36 3.73 9.21
C GLY A 68 14.07 4.12 8.51
N HIS A 69 13.35 3.12 8.00
CA HIS A 69 12.04 3.29 7.36
C HIS A 69 10.99 3.79 8.36
N PRO A 70 10.11 4.75 7.99
CA PRO A 70 10.07 5.52 6.74
C PRO A 70 10.85 6.85 6.79
N PHE A 71 11.66 7.10 7.85
CA PHE A 71 12.25 8.41 8.13
C PHE A 71 13.34 8.80 7.13
N VAL A 72 14.15 7.83 6.68
CA VAL A 72 15.23 8.10 5.72
C VAL A 72 14.67 8.50 4.37
N GLY A 73 13.68 7.76 3.88
CA GLY A 73 12.99 8.06 2.62
C GLY A 73 12.32 9.43 2.65
N VAL A 74 11.62 9.72 3.76
CA VAL A 74 10.93 11.01 3.92
C VAL A 74 11.93 12.19 4.04
N ALA A 75 13.03 12.02 4.75
CA ALA A 75 14.07 13.06 4.81
C ALA A 75 14.60 13.38 3.41
N TRP A 76 14.92 12.36 2.62
CA TRP A 76 15.36 12.53 1.25
C TRP A 76 14.28 13.17 0.35
N LEU A 77 13.02 12.75 0.46
CA LEU A 77 11.90 13.34 -0.30
C LEU A 77 11.75 14.84 -0.01
N ARG A 78 11.93 15.26 1.24
CA ARG A 78 11.92 16.70 1.62
C ARG A 78 13.06 17.48 0.97
N GLU A 79 14.27 16.91 0.94
CA GLU A 79 15.43 17.52 0.27
C GLU A 79 15.19 17.65 -1.24
N GLU A 80 14.51 16.70 -1.86
CA GLU A 80 14.11 16.70 -3.27
C GLU A 80 12.88 17.59 -3.57
N GLY A 81 12.37 18.31 -2.57
CA GLY A 81 11.29 19.29 -2.71
C GLY A 81 9.90 18.68 -2.89
N TRP A 82 9.67 17.47 -2.37
CA TRP A 82 8.32 16.90 -2.32
C TRP A 82 7.45 17.65 -1.32
N ASN A 83 6.13 17.71 -1.63
CA ASN A 83 5.14 18.34 -0.78
C ASN A 83 5.09 17.67 0.60
N GLU A 84 4.95 18.46 1.67
CA GLU A 84 4.84 17.95 3.04
C GLU A 84 3.61 17.05 3.23
N GLU A 85 2.55 17.22 2.44
CA GLU A 85 1.40 16.33 2.43
C GLU A 85 1.81 14.89 2.06
N VAL A 86 2.67 14.71 1.04
CA VAL A 86 3.23 13.41 0.65
C VAL A 86 4.10 12.84 1.77
N CYS A 87 5.04 13.65 2.27
CA CYS A 87 5.97 13.26 3.32
C CYS A 87 5.24 12.83 4.59
N ARG A 88 4.22 13.60 4.98
CA ARG A 88 3.41 13.32 6.15
C ARG A 88 2.57 12.05 5.97
N ALA A 89 1.98 11.84 4.80
CA ALA A 89 1.22 10.62 4.51
C ALA A 89 2.11 9.38 4.64
N ILE A 90 3.33 9.43 4.08
CA ILE A 90 4.31 8.36 4.20
C ILE A 90 4.70 8.12 5.66
N LEU A 91 4.99 9.15 6.46
CA LEU A 91 5.28 8.95 7.89
C LEU A 91 4.11 8.30 8.63
N SER A 92 2.88 8.70 8.33
CA SER A 92 1.69 8.28 9.08
C SER A 92 1.27 6.83 8.86
N HIS A 93 1.78 6.15 7.80
CA HIS A 93 1.45 4.75 7.57
C HIS A 93 2.11 3.81 8.59
N ALA A 94 3.23 4.24 9.19
CA ALA A 94 3.93 3.51 10.23
C ALA A 94 3.56 4.06 11.62
N ASP A 95 2.83 3.31 12.42
CA ASP A 95 2.35 3.74 13.75
C ASP A 95 3.48 4.21 14.68
N TYR A 96 4.63 3.58 14.61
CA TYR A 96 5.80 3.95 15.43
C TYR A 96 6.42 5.30 15.05
N SER A 97 6.03 5.90 13.92
CA SER A 97 6.43 7.28 13.59
C SER A 97 5.82 8.32 14.52
N GLY A 98 4.73 7.96 15.21
CA GLY A 98 3.99 8.87 16.07
C GLY A 98 3.20 9.95 15.32
N VAL A 99 3.18 9.92 13.98
CA VAL A 99 2.44 10.88 13.16
C VAL A 99 0.98 10.42 13.03
N PRO A 100 0.00 11.16 13.60
CA PRO A 100 -1.40 10.75 13.53
C PRO A 100 -1.96 10.92 12.11
N ARG A 101 -2.84 10.01 11.71
CA ARG A 101 -3.59 10.08 10.45
C ARG A 101 -4.80 11.00 10.62
N THR A 102 -4.78 12.15 9.96
CA THR A 102 -5.78 13.21 10.15
C THR A 102 -6.61 13.51 8.90
N ILE A 103 -6.06 13.22 7.72
CA ILE A 103 -6.71 13.48 6.43
C ILE A 103 -7.01 12.17 5.68
N PRO A 104 -7.92 12.19 4.69
CA PRO A 104 -8.31 11.00 3.92
C PRO A 104 -7.14 10.28 3.25
N LEU A 105 -6.18 11.01 2.67
CA LEU A 105 -4.97 10.45 2.06
C LEU A 105 -4.19 9.52 3.02
N GLU A 106 -3.93 10.01 4.23
CA GLU A 106 -3.17 9.29 5.27
C GLU A 106 -3.89 8.02 5.74
N ARG A 107 -5.21 8.15 6.01
CA ARG A 107 -6.04 7.03 6.45
C ARG A 107 -6.19 5.98 5.36
N THR A 108 -6.33 6.41 4.09
CA THR A 108 -6.48 5.47 2.98
C THR A 108 -5.17 4.72 2.74
N LEU A 109 -4.01 5.39 2.78
CA LEU A 109 -2.73 4.70 2.66
C LEU A 109 -2.61 3.58 3.69
N TYR A 110 -2.83 3.89 4.95
CA TYR A 110 -2.80 2.90 6.03
C TYR A 110 -3.79 1.73 5.80
N ALA A 111 -5.00 2.04 5.33
CA ALA A 111 -6.05 1.04 5.13
C ALA A 111 -5.75 0.08 3.96
N VAL A 112 -5.06 0.55 2.91
CA VAL A 112 -4.83 -0.26 1.70
C VAL A 112 -3.49 -0.95 1.67
N ASP A 113 -2.50 -0.50 2.45
CA ASP A 113 -1.13 -1.02 2.45
C ASP A 113 -1.09 -2.53 2.77
N GLU A 114 -1.34 -2.92 4.00
CA GLU A 114 -1.35 -4.32 4.43
C GLU A 114 -2.39 -5.15 3.64
N LEU A 115 -3.54 -4.56 3.32
CA LEU A 115 -4.58 -5.25 2.57
C LEU A 115 -4.16 -5.56 1.13
N SER A 116 -3.44 -4.67 0.45
CA SER A 116 -2.92 -4.91 -0.91
C SER A 116 -1.96 -6.09 -0.95
N GLY A 117 -1.05 -6.17 0.02
CA GLY A 117 -0.17 -7.30 0.21
C GLY A 117 -0.94 -8.60 0.49
N PHE A 118 -1.97 -8.53 1.34
CA PHE A 118 -2.79 -9.69 1.68
C PHE A 118 -3.61 -10.21 0.48
N VAL A 119 -4.26 -9.34 -0.28
CA VAL A 119 -5.02 -9.68 -1.50
C VAL A 119 -4.11 -10.30 -2.55
N THR A 120 -2.91 -9.73 -2.75
CA THR A 120 -1.87 -10.28 -3.62
C THR A 120 -1.49 -11.70 -3.19
N ALA A 121 -1.29 -11.95 -1.90
CA ALA A 121 -0.98 -13.27 -1.38
C ALA A 121 -2.14 -14.27 -1.63
N VAL A 122 -3.39 -13.83 -1.49
CA VAL A 122 -4.57 -14.66 -1.79
C VAL A 122 -4.61 -15.06 -3.27
N ALA A 123 -4.32 -14.13 -4.18
CA ALA A 123 -4.25 -14.42 -5.62
C ALA A 123 -3.15 -15.45 -5.92
N ARG A 124 -1.96 -15.27 -5.37
CA ARG A 124 -0.76 -16.11 -5.65
C ARG A 124 -0.90 -17.56 -5.21
N VAL A 125 -1.73 -17.88 -4.21
CA VAL A 125 -1.96 -19.26 -3.77
C VAL A 125 -3.07 -19.96 -4.54
N ARG A 126 -3.74 -19.29 -5.45
CA ARG A 126 -4.69 -19.93 -6.37
C ARG A 126 -3.93 -20.71 -7.46
N PRO A 127 -4.50 -21.81 -7.99
CA PRO A 127 -3.88 -22.54 -9.08
C PRO A 127 -3.58 -21.67 -10.31
N SER A 128 -4.50 -20.78 -10.67
CA SER A 128 -4.36 -19.84 -11.79
C SER A 128 -3.43 -18.67 -11.50
N LYS A 129 -3.12 -18.36 -10.23
CA LYS A 129 -2.42 -17.17 -9.77
C LYS A 129 -3.06 -15.84 -10.27
N SER A 130 -4.34 -15.88 -10.61
CA SER A 130 -5.07 -14.73 -11.16
C SER A 130 -5.84 -13.96 -10.10
N ILE A 131 -5.67 -12.64 -10.08
CA ILE A 131 -6.47 -11.72 -9.26
C ILE A 131 -7.95 -11.70 -9.71
N CYS A 132 -8.23 -12.00 -10.98
CA CYS A 132 -9.60 -12.04 -11.50
C CYS A 132 -10.45 -13.15 -10.85
N GLU A 133 -9.83 -14.15 -10.24
CA GLU A 133 -10.53 -15.23 -9.51
C GLU A 133 -10.66 -14.95 -8.01
N VAL A 134 -10.13 -13.81 -7.53
CA VAL A 134 -10.23 -13.44 -6.11
C VAL A 134 -11.52 -12.68 -5.88
N ASP A 135 -12.29 -13.11 -4.88
CA ASP A 135 -13.47 -12.42 -4.39
C ASP A 135 -13.34 -12.07 -2.90
N VAL A 136 -14.23 -11.23 -2.41
CA VAL A 136 -14.28 -10.79 -1.01
C VAL A 136 -14.37 -11.96 -0.04
N ALA A 137 -15.16 -13.00 -0.40
CA ALA A 137 -15.36 -14.17 0.46
C ALA A 137 -14.05 -14.96 0.63
N ALA A 138 -13.27 -15.11 -0.44
CA ALA A 138 -11.97 -15.78 -0.41
C ALA A 138 -10.96 -15.02 0.48
N VAL A 139 -10.90 -13.69 0.37
CA VAL A 139 -10.04 -12.84 1.21
C VAL A 139 -10.45 -12.98 2.68
N LYS A 140 -11.74 -12.82 3.02
CA LYS A 140 -12.25 -12.99 4.38
C LYS A 140 -12.00 -14.37 4.95
N LYS A 141 -12.12 -15.43 4.12
CA LYS A 141 -11.79 -16.81 4.53
C LYS A 141 -10.31 -16.91 4.91
N LYS A 142 -9.42 -16.35 4.10
CA LYS A 142 -7.98 -16.34 4.37
C LYS A 142 -7.58 -15.48 5.56
N MET A 143 -8.28 -14.40 5.85
CA MET A 143 -8.07 -13.60 7.07
C MET A 143 -8.27 -14.41 8.36
N LYS A 144 -9.11 -15.43 8.35
CA LYS A 144 -9.31 -16.35 9.49
C LYS A 144 -8.17 -17.34 9.67
N ASP A 145 -7.38 -17.60 8.64
CA ASP A 145 -6.26 -18.53 8.65
C ASP A 145 -4.99 -17.80 9.17
N LYS A 146 -4.70 -17.98 10.45
CA LYS A 146 -3.54 -17.34 11.10
C LYS A 146 -2.19 -17.80 10.55
N ALA A 147 -2.11 -18.96 9.90
CA ALA A 147 -0.88 -19.49 9.31
C ALA A 147 -0.60 -18.86 7.93
N PHE A 148 -1.64 -18.39 7.24
CA PHE A 148 -1.51 -17.77 5.93
C PHE A 148 -0.99 -16.33 6.06
N ALA A 149 -0.03 -15.93 5.23
CA ALA A 149 0.55 -14.58 5.18
C ALA A 149 0.81 -14.01 6.59
N ARG A 150 1.64 -14.68 7.38
CA ARG A 150 1.87 -14.36 8.81
C ARG A 150 2.44 -12.96 9.06
N ALA A 151 3.18 -12.42 8.08
CA ALA A 151 3.77 -11.09 8.16
C ALA A 151 2.72 -9.96 8.08
N VAL A 152 1.52 -10.26 7.56
CA VAL A 152 0.45 -9.27 7.42
C VAL A 152 -0.28 -9.08 8.74
N HIS A 153 -0.36 -7.85 9.21
CA HIS A 153 -1.04 -7.46 10.45
C HIS A 153 -2.53 -7.23 10.19
N ARG A 154 -3.35 -8.28 10.45
CA ARG A 154 -4.81 -8.25 10.18
C ARG A 154 -5.55 -7.21 11.00
N GLU A 155 -5.04 -6.90 12.19
CA GLU A 155 -5.61 -5.87 13.06
C GLU A 155 -5.46 -4.49 12.41
N ASP A 156 -4.39 -4.25 11.68
CA ASP A 156 -4.18 -3.01 10.93
C ASP A 156 -5.15 -2.89 9.75
N ILE A 157 -5.46 -3.99 9.06
CA ILE A 157 -6.49 -4.02 8.02
C ILE A 157 -7.87 -3.63 8.61
N LEU A 158 -8.24 -4.20 9.76
CA LEU A 158 -9.52 -3.90 10.42
C LEU A 158 -9.58 -2.45 10.89
N ARG A 159 -8.52 -1.98 11.53
CA ARG A 159 -8.40 -0.60 11.98
C ARG A 159 -8.41 0.38 10.80
N GLY A 160 -7.73 0.06 9.71
CA GLY A 160 -7.75 0.87 8.49
C GLY A 160 -9.17 1.03 7.92
N ALA A 161 -9.96 -0.04 7.87
CA ALA A 161 -11.36 0.03 7.45
C ALA A 161 -12.20 0.96 8.36
N ASP A 162 -12.00 0.86 9.68
CA ASP A 162 -12.67 1.73 10.65
C ASP A 162 -12.25 3.20 10.50
N GLU A 163 -10.94 3.48 10.31
CA GLU A 163 -10.42 4.84 10.17
C GLU A 163 -10.92 5.56 8.91
N ILE A 164 -11.14 4.83 7.80
CA ILE A 164 -11.73 5.42 6.57
C ILE A 164 -13.25 5.38 6.57
N GLY A 165 -13.88 4.74 7.56
CA GLY A 165 -15.33 4.65 7.69
C GLY A 165 -16.02 3.78 6.63
N LEU A 166 -15.32 2.77 6.09
CA LEU A 166 -15.87 1.82 5.13
C LEU A 166 -16.07 0.44 5.77
N PRO A 167 -17.16 -0.27 5.42
CA PRO A 167 -17.26 -1.69 5.72
C PRO A 167 -16.06 -2.46 5.15
N LEU A 168 -15.51 -3.40 5.91
CA LEU A 168 -14.35 -4.20 5.48
C LEU A 168 -14.55 -4.84 4.11
N GLU A 169 -15.76 -5.32 3.82
CA GLU A 169 -16.11 -5.94 2.54
C GLU A 169 -15.97 -4.96 1.37
N GLU A 170 -16.35 -3.71 1.57
CA GLU A 170 -16.25 -2.66 0.56
C GLU A 170 -14.78 -2.26 0.33
N LEU A 171 -13.99 -2.16 1.40
CA LEU A 171 -12.55 -1.92 1.30
C LEU A 171 -11.86 -3.05 0.53
N ILE A 172 -12.15 -4.32 0.87
CA ILE A 172 -11.60 -5.48 0.17
C ILE A 172 -12.01 -5.46 -1.31
N ALA A 173 -13.28 -5.21 -1.61
CA ALA A 173 -13.78 -5.16 -3.00
C ALA A 173 -13.07 -4.06 -3.81
N GLY A 174 -12.88 -2.88 -3.22
CA GLY A 174 -12.16 -1.77 -3.85
C GLY A 174 -10.71 -2.12 -4.17
N VAL A 175 -9.98 -2.71 -3.22
CA VAL A 175 -8.59 -3.16 -3.44
C VAL A 175 -8.54 -4.24 -4.54
N ILE A 176 -9.42 -5.25 -4.51
CA ILE A 176 -9.48 -6.27 -5.58
C ILE A 176 -9.69 -5.60 -6.94
N THR A 177 -10.64 -4.68 -7.04
CA THR A 177 -10.94 -3.96 -8.30
C THR A 177 -9.74 -3.16 -8.80
N ALA A 178 -9.05 -2.47 -7.90
CA ALA A 178 -7.84 -1.71 -8.23
C ALA A 178 -6.74 -2.62 -8.81
N LEU A 179 -6.44 -3.73 -8.12
CA LEU A 179 -5.39 -4.67 -8.55
C LEU A 179 -5.76 -5.42 -9.85
N GLN A 180 -7.03 -5.64 -10.12
CA GLN A 180 -7.49 -6.20 -11.39
C GLN A 180 -7.19 -5.28 -12.58
N GLY A 181 -7.20 -3.96 -12.36
CA GLY A 181 -6.92 -2.97 -13.38
C GLY A 181 -5.49 -3.01 -13.93
N ASP A 182 -4.52 -3.54 -13.16
CA ASP A 182 -3.10 -3.61 -13.54
C ASP A 182 -2.47 -4.99 -13.25
N ALA A 183 -3.27 -6.05 -13.43
CA ALA A 183 -2.91 -7.42 -13.11
C ALA A 183 -1.60 -7.88 -13.78
N ASP A 184 -1.31 -7.42 -15.00
CA ASP A 184 -0.09 -7.76 -15.73
C ASP A 184 1.17 -7.21 -15.05
N ARG A 185 1.19 -5.93 -14.68
CA ARG A 185 2.32 -5.30 -13.98
C ARG A 185 2.56 -5.93 -12.60
N LEU A 186 1.47 -6.32 -11.94
CA LEU A 186 1.53 -6.98 -10.63
C LEU A 186 1.95 -8.46 -10.72
N GLY A 187 1.97 -9.04 -11.92
CA GLY A 187 2.21 -10.47 -12.13
C GLY A 187 1.08 -11.34 -11.55
N LEU A 188 -0.16 -10.85 -11.65
CA LEU A 188 -1.39 -11.46 -11.15
C LEU A 188 -2.43 -11.71 -12.25
N ALA A 189 -2.05 -11.64 -13.53
CA ALA A 189 -2.95 -11.90 -14.65
C ALA A 189 -3.34 -13.38 -14.78
N GLY A 190 -2.56 -14.27 -14.18
CA GLY A 190 -2.74 -15.71 -14.26
C GLY A 190 -1.66 -16.41 -15.11
N THR A 191 -1.68 -17.74 -15.11
CA THR A 191 -0.76 -18.60 -15.90
C THR A 191 -1.56 -19.46 -16.84
#